data_6d8ef7239c78839bad55c3299a26dbd4
#
_entry.id   6d8ef7239c78839bad55c3299a26dbd4
#
_cell.length_a   1.000
_cell.length_b   1.000
_cell.length_c   1.000
_cell.angle_alpha   90.00
_cell.angle_beta   90.00
_cell.angle_gamma   90.00
#
_symmetry.space_group_name_H-M   'P 1'
#
loop_
_entity.id
_entity.type
_entity.pdbx_description
1 polymer ?
#
loop_
_entity_poly.entity_id
_entity_poly.type
_entity_poly.pdbx_seq_one_letter_code
_entity_poly.pdbx_strand_id
1 'polypeptide(L)'
;QMAVSYSREELGRGISLTRIYDKKFKSNCVKIAFISPLDEKTACVNAMLQTVLVTSNAEIPSRTKLTSTLTGLYGSSIGTNCGTIGDYQSVGLSASFIGDDYTIDGEVISVQVVRQLLNCLIRPHLVEGKFCEKYFTLRKQELIDAIVATVNDKRGYALLQAKKVIFEGEPAAVSAIGTVELAENITQEDLLRQHKKLLESA
;
A
#
# COMPACT_ATOMS: atom_id res chain seq x y z
N GLN A 1 -25.37 2.28 24.33
CA GLN A 1 -24.26 2.59 23.40
C GLN A 1 -23.24 1.46 23.54
N MET A 2 -23.07 0.64 22.50
CA MET A 2 -21.99 -0.36 22.47
C MET A 2 -20.68 0.41 22.32
N ALA A 3 -19.79 0.24 23.29
CA ALA A 3 -18.49 0.94 23.26
C ALA A 3 -17.59 0.28 22.21
N VAL A 4 -16.95 1.11 21.37
CA VAL A 4 -15.88 0.69 20.49
C VAL A 4 -14.74 0.14 21.36
N SER A 5 -14.31 -1.08 21.08
CA SER A 5 -13.15 -1.68 21.77
C SER A 5 -11.88 -1.31 21.00
N TYR A 6 -10.89 -0.83 21.73
CA TYR A 6 -9.59 -0.45 21.19
C TYR A 6 -8.46 -1.10 22.01
N SER A 7 -7.51 -1.68 21.34
CA SER A 7 -6.27 -2.16 21.96
C SER A 7 -5.07 -1.87 21.06
N ARG A 8 -3.93 -1.63 21.69
CA ARG A 8 -2.64 -1.47 20.99
C ARG A 8 -1.59 -2.29 21.73
N GLU A 9 -0.83 -3.06 20.99
CA GLU A 9 0.30 -3.84 21.52
C GLU A 9 1.54 -3.61 20.65
N GLU A 10 2.69 -3.68 21.26
CA GLU A 10 3.99 -3.61 20.58
C GLU A 10 4.43 -5.04 20.28
N LEU A 11 4.55 -5.40 18.99
CA LEU A 11 4.94 -6.74 18.54
C LEU A 11 6.44 -6.90 18.44
N GLY A 12 7.17 -5.77 18.33
CA GLY A 12 8.61 -5.71 18.21
C GLY A 12 9.07 -4.27 18.16
N ARG A 13 10.38 -4.06 18.10
CA ARG A 13 10.93 -2.71 18.03
C ARG A 13 10.43 -1.98 16.79
N GLY A 14 9.63 -0.94 17.00
CA GLY A 14 9.03 -0.14 15.92
C GLY A 14 7.78 -0.75 15.27
N ILE A 15 7.34 -1.95 15.70
CA ILE A 15 6.16 -2.61 15.16
C ILE A 15 5.06 -2.59 16.20
N SER A 16 3.94 -1.96 15.90
CA SER A 16 2.76 -1.96 16.77
C SER A 16 1.53 -2.46 16.03
N LEU A 17 0.71 -3.25 16.73
CA LEU A 17 -0.59 -3.71 16.27
C LEU A 17 -1.68 -2.95 17.01
N THR A 18 -2.53 -2.26 16.25
CA THR A 18 -3.73 -1.62 16.76
C THR A 18 -4.95 -2.40 16.33
N ARG A 19 -5.80 -2.80 17.27
CA ARG A 19 -7.06 -3.48 17.00
C ARG A 19 -8.20 -2.54 17.39
N ILE A 20 -9.15 -2.37 16.48
CA ILE A 20 -10.38 -1.62 16.70
C ILE A 20 -11.54 -2.56 16.39
N TYR A 21 -12.43 -2.77 17.34
CA TYR A 21 -13.58 -3.63 17.18
C TYR A 21 -14.89 -2.88 17.46
N ASP A 22 -15.81 -2.97 16.50
CA ASP A 22 -17.14 -2.41 16.62
C ASP A 22 -18.14 -3.34 15.89
N LYS A 23 -19.08 -3.90 16.64
CA LYS A 23 -20.10 -4.85 16.14
C LYS A 23 -21.00 -4.33 15.02
N LYS A 24 -21.06 -3.01 14.83
CA LYS A 24 -21.87 -2.42 13.74
C LYS A 24 -21.32 -2.71 12.34
N PHE A 25 -20.02 -3.01 12.23
CA PHE A 25 -19.37 -3.28 10.94
C PHE A 25 -19.38 -4.79 10.65
N LYS A 26 -19.86 -5.14 9.45
CA LYS A 26 -19.85 -6.52 8.93
C LYS A 26 -18.58 -6.86 8.18
N SER A 27 -17.80 -5.86 7.81
CA SER A 27 -16.53 -6.00 7.09
C SER A 27 -15.35 -5.71 8.00
N ASN A 28 -14.27 -6.44 7.78
CA ASN A 28 -12.98 -6.24 8.40
C ASN A 28 -12.04 -5.50 7.44
N CYS A 29 -11.13 -4.73 7.99
CA CYS A 29 -10.03 -4.11 7.27
C CYS A 29 -8.74 -4.35 8.04
N VAL A 30 -7.73 -4.86 7.34
CA VAL A 30 -6.37 -4.96 7.86
C VAL A 30 -5.49 -4.02 7.06
N LYS A 31 -4.76 -3.14 7.73
CA LYS A 31 -3.84 -2.19 7.10
C LYS A 31 -2.45 -2.37 7.67
N ILE A 32 -1.47 -2.53 6.80
CA ILE A 32 -0.05 -2.49 7.12
C ILE A 32 0.48 -1.17 6.57
N ALA A 33 1.11 -0.36 7.41
CA ALA A 33 1.64 0.93 7.01
C ALA A 33 3.07 1.11 7.53
N PHE A 34 3.95 1.54 6.65
CA PHE A 34 5.29 1.99 6.96
C PHE A 34 5.27 3.52 7.00
N ILE A 35 5.82 4.08 8.06
CA ILE A 35 5.94 5.52 8.26
C ILE A 35 7.42 5.87 8.13
N SER A 36 7.78 6.62 7.12
CA SER A 36 9.15 7.05 6.86
C SER A 36 9.22 8.56 6.62
N PRO A 37 10.36 9.21 6.90
CA PRO A 37 10.54 10.61 6.54
C PRO A 37 10.20 10.84 5.05
N LEU A 38 9.53 11.94 4.77
CA LEU A 38 9.12 12.31 3.43
C LEU A 38 10.34 12.88 2.67
N ASP A 39 10.79 12.13 1.70
CA ASP A 39 11.90 12.48 0.80
C ASP A 39 11.45 12.29 -0.64
N GLU A 40 11.77 13.24 -1.51
CA GLU A 40 11.24 13.30 -2.87
C GLU A 40 11.58 12.05 -3.70
N LYS A 41 12.81 11.55 -3.59
CA LYS A 41 13.27 10.36 -4.34
C LYS A 41 12.62 9.09 -3.83
N THR A 42 12.62 8.90 -2.51
CA THR A 42 12.06 7.69 -1.88
C THR A 42 10.54 7.67 -1.93
N ALA A 43 9.86 8.83 -1.86
CA ALA A 43 8.41 8.92 -1.93
C ALA A 43 7.86 8.35 -3.25
N CYS A 44 8.47 8.70 -4.37
CA CYS A 44 8.07 8.20 -5.68
C CYS A 44 8.27 6.69 -5.81
N VAL A 45 9.42 6.17 -5.36
CA VAL A 45 9.73 4.73 -5.36
C VAL A 45 8.75 3.97 -4.46
N ASN A 46 8.45 4.47 -3.26
CA ASN A 46 7.48 3.87 -2.34
C ASN A 46 6.07 3.82 -2.95
N ALA A 47 5.64 4.90 -3.61
CA ALA A 47 4.34 4.97 -4.26
C ALA A 47 4.20 3.91 -5.37
N MET A 48 5.25 3.66 -6.15
CA MET A 48 5.27 2.61 -7.16
C MET A 48 5.34 1.21 -6.54
N LEU A 49 6.24 1.02 -5.57
CA LEU A 49 6.53 -0.28 -4.95
C LEU A 49 5.25 -0.97 -4.46
N GLN A 50 4.43 -0.28 -3.68
CA GLN A 50 3.19 -0.87 -3.15
C GLN A 50 2.25 -1.36 -4.26
N THR A 51 2.17 -0.64 -5.40
CA THR A 51 1.32 -1.04 -6.53
C THR A 51 1.85 -2.28 -7.24
N VAL A 52 3.17 -2.46 -7.28
CA VAL A 52 3.81 -3.68 -7.79
C VAL A 52 3.56 -4.86 -6.84
N LEU A 53 3.73 -4.66 -5.54
CA LEU A 53 3.55 -5.70 -4.52
C LEU A 53 2.16 -6.33 -4.51
N VAL A 54 1.09 -5.54 -4.70
CA VAL A 54 -0.29 -6.08 -4.72
C VAL A 54 -0.67 -6.78 -6.02
N THR A 55 0.25 -6.83 -6.98
CA THR A 55 -0.05 -7.41 -8.30
C THR A 55 0.00 -8.94 -8.28
N SER A 56 0.99 -9.52 -7.59
CA SER A 56 1.17 -10.96 -7.46
C SER A 56 2.16 -11.27 -6.33
N ASN A 57 2.17 -12.50 -5.87
CA ASN A 57 3.11 -12.96 -4.85
C ASN A 57 3.71 -14.32 -5.23
N ALA A 58 4.66 -14.83 -4.44
CA ALA A 58 5.35 -16.07 -4.73
C ALA A 58 4.42 -17.30 -4.74
N GLU A 59 3.32 -17.27 -3.98
CA GLU A 59 2.33 -18.34 -3.93
C GLU A 59 1.38 -18.27 -5.14
N ILE A 60 1.00 -17.03 -5.55
CA ILE A 60 0.10 -16.77 -6.67
C ILE A 60 0.79 -15.78 -7.63
N PRO A 61 1.63 -16.28 -8.57
CA PRO A 61 2.45 -15.43 -9.46
C PRO A 61 1.67 -14.82 -10.63
N SER A 62 0.35 -14.68 -10.51
CA SER A 62 -0.53 -14.12 -11.54
C SER A 62 -1.53 -13.16 -10.93
N ARG A 63 -1.59 -11.93 -11.47
CA ARG A 63 -2.57 -10.91 -11.06
C ARG A 63 -4.01 -11.41 -11.18
N THR A 64 -4.35 -11.99 -12.31
CA THR A 64 -5.71 -12.50 -12.58
C THR A 64 -6.08 -13.58 -11.56
N LYS A 65 -5.16 -14.51 -11.28
CA LYS A 65 -5.39 -15.59 -10.32
C LYS A 65 -5.51 -15.05 -8.89
N LEU A 66 -4.68 -14.10 -8.49
CA LEU A 66 -4.76 -13.46 -7.17
C LEU A 66 -6.10 -12.74 -7.01
N THR A 67 -6.50 -11.95 -8.00
CA THR A 67 -7.79 -11.25 -8.00
C THR A 67 -8.95 -12.25 -7.93
N SER A 68 -8.96 -13.31 -8.76
CA SER A 68 -10.03 -14.29 -8.76
C SER A 68 -10.09 -15.09 -7.44
N THR A 69 -8.94 -15.42 -6.86
CA THR A 69 -8.86 -16.05 -5.53
C THR A 69 -9.51 -15.17 -4.46
N LEU A 70 -9.15 -13.89 -4.41
CA LEU A 70 -9.71 -12.94 -3.44
C LEU A 70 -11.21 -12.70 -3.69
N THR A 71 -11.62 -12.59 -4.95
CA THR A 71 -13.06 -12.47 -5.31
C THR A 71 -13.84 -13.69 -4.86
N GLY A 72 -13.27 -14.90 -5.02
CA GLY A 72 -13.86 -16.16 -4.53
C GLY A 72 -13.99 -16.21 -2.99
N LEU A 73 -13.20 -15.42 -2.27
CA LEU A 73 -13.31 -15.22 -0.81
C LEU A 73 -14.29 -14.07 -0.50
N TYR A 74 -15.53 -14.21 -0.94
CA TYR A 74 -16.64 -13.27 -0.69
C TYR A 74 -16.37 -11.84 -1.14
N GLY A 75 -15.69 -11.67 -2.27
CA GLY A 75 -15.37 -10.35 -2.80
C GLY A 75 -14.27 -9.61 -2.02
N SER A 76 -13.41 -10.35 -1.32
CA SER A 76 -12.27 -9.77 -0.64
C SER A 76 -11.33 -9.06 -1.61
N SER A 77 -10.63 -8.05 -1.12
CA SER A 77 -9.70 -7.27 -1.94
C SER A 77 -8.43 -6.91 -1.17
N ILE A 78 -7.33 -6.77 -1.93
CA ILE A 78 -6.08 -6.20 -1.44
C ILE A 78 -5.82 -4.93 -2.24
N GLY A 79 -5.48 -3.85 -1.54
CA GLY A 79 -5.19 -2.55 -2.12
C GLY A 79 -3.96 -1.91 -1.52
N THR A 80 -3.68 -0.70 -1.97
CA THR A 80 -2.54 0.11 -1.54
C THR A 80 -3.01 1.33 -0.77
N ASN A 81 -2.14 1.88 0.05
CA ASN A 81 -2.36 3.17 0.68
C ASN A 81 -1.08 4.00 0.64
N CYS A 82 -1.19 5.23 0.15
CA CYS A 82 -0.09 6.18 0.08
C CYS A 82 -0.60 7.57 0.45
N GLY A 83 0.11 8.25 1.33
CA GLY A 83 -0.26 9.58 1.77
C GLY A 83 0.84 10.23 2.60
N THR A 84 0.60 11.47 3.03
CA THR A 84 1.51 12.22 3.90
C THR A 84 0.89 12.45 5.27
N ILE A 85 1.72 12.41 6.30
CA ILE A 85 1.37 12.75 7.69
C ILE A 85 2.45 13.71 8.19
N GLY A 86 2.18 15.03 8.09
CA GLY A 86 3.21 16.04 8.35
C GLY A 86 4.41 15.83 7.43
N ASP A 87 5.59 15.66 8.02
CA ASP A 87 6.88 15.46 7.35
C ASP A 87 7.17 13.98 7.01
N TYR A 88 6.17 13.11 7.15
CA TYR A 88 6.32 11.68 6.90
C TYR A 88 5.43 11.21 5.76
N GLN A 89 5.90 10.21 5.03
CA GLN A 89 5.11 9.42 4.12
C GLN A 89 4.58 8.17 4.84
N SER A 90 3.28 7.90 4.68
CA SER A 90 2.65 6.64 5.06
C SER A 90 2.39 5.84 3.79
N VAL A 91 3.02 4.68 3.67
CA VAL A 91 2.89 3.80 2.51
C VAL A 91 2.66 2.36 2.97
N GLY A 92 1.84 1.62 2.25
CA GLY A 92 1.62 0.23 2.61
C GLY A 92 0.46 -0.44 1.89
N LEU A 93 0.03 -1.57 2.43
CA LEU A 93 -0.99 -2.42 1.86
C LEU A 93 -2.19 -2.54 2.81
N SER A 94 -3.35 -2.78 2.24
CA SER A 94 -4.56 -3.04 3.01
C SER A 94 -5.37 -4.18 2.40
N ALA A 95 -6.09 -4.91 3.25
CA ALA A 95 -7.07 -5.91 2.82
C ALA A 95 -8.44 -5.56 3.40
N SER A 96 -9.48 -5.77 2.61
CA SER A 96 -10.87 -5.61 3.03
C SER A 96 -11.63 -6.91 2.72
N PHE A 97 -12.40 -7.40 3.68
CA PHE A 97 -13.13 -8.65 3.59
C PHE A 97 -14.32 -8.68 4.55
N ILE A 98 -15.31 -9.53 4.31
CA ILE A 98 -16.43 -9.74 5.22
C ILE A 98 -15.96 -10.46 6.49
N GLY A 99 -16.58 -10.19 7.63
CA GLY A 99 -16.30 -10.95 8.86
C GLY A 99 -16.70 -12.42 8.75
N ASP A 100 -15.91 -13.30 9.34
CA ASP A 100 -16.15 -14.76 9.27
C ASP A 100 -17.54 -15.16 9.80
N ASP A 101 -18.12 -14.39 10.73
CA ASP A 101 -19.49 -14.59 11.23
C ASP A 101 -20.59 -14.38 10.16
N TYR A 102 -20.25 -13.81 9.00
CA TYR A 102 -21.17 -13.53 7.91
C TYR A 102 -20.91 -14.39 6.66
N THR A 103 -20.01 -15.35 6.76
CA THR A 103 -19.76 -16.32 5.68
C THR A 103 -20.81 -17.44 5.69
N ILE A 104 -20.95 -18.15 4.59
CA ILE A 104 -21.82 -19.32 4.50
C ILE A 104 -21.15 -20.48 5.24
N ASP A 105 -21.93 -21.20 6.02
CA ASP A 105 -21.49 -22.39 6.79
C ASP A 105 -20.30 -22.16 7.76
N GLY A 106 -20.06 -20.89 8.16
CA GLY A 106 -18.99 -20.54 9.09
C GLY A 106 -17.58 -20.69 8.51
N GLU A 107 -17.42 -20.50 7.22
CA GLU A 107 -16.12 -20.52 6.55
C GLU A 107 -15.20 -19.41 7.09
N VAL A 108 -13.97 -19.77 7.49
CA VAL A 108 -12.97 -18.82 7.97
C VAL A 108 -12.12 -18.32 6.82
N ILE A 109 -12.45 -17.11 6.31
CA ILE A 109 -11.75 -16.48 5.21
C ILE A 109 -10.69 -15.47 5.66
N SER A 110 -10.83 -14.93 6.87
CA SER A 110 -9.94 -13.90 7.40
C SER A 110 -8.46 -14.30 7.34
N VAL A 111 -8.15 -15.53 7.75
CA VAL A 111 -6.78 -16.07 7.73
C VAL A 111 -6.23 -16.17 6.30
N GLN A 112 -7.07 -16.60 5.35
CA GLN A 112 -6.67 -16.73 3.95
C GLN A 112 -6.37 -15.37 3.33
N VAL A 113 -7.23 -14.36 3.55
CA VAL A 113 -7.04 -13.01 3.03
C VAL A 113 -5.81 -12.33 3.63
N VAL A 114 -5.63 -12.42 4.96
CA VAL A 114 -4.46 -11.85 5.66
C VAL A 114 -3.18 -12.53 5.20
N ARG A 115 -3.19 -13.85 4.99
CA ARG A 115 -2.05 -14.59 4.43
C ARG A 115 -1.66 -14.05 3.05
N GLN A 116 -2.62 -13.79 2.16
CA GLN A 116 -2.32 -13.22 0.85
C GLN A 116 -1.79 -11.78 0.94
N LEU A 117 -2.32 -10.97 1.86
CA LEU A 117 -1.79 -9.62 2.13
C LEU A 117 -0.32 -9.68 2.57
N LEU A 118 0.00 -10.55 3.52
CA LEU A 118 1.38 -10.75 3.99
C LEU A 118 2.29 -11.32 2.90
N ASN A 119 1.81 -12.28 2.10
CA ASN A 119 2.56 -12.81 0.98
C ASN A 119 2.90 -11.74 -0.07
N CYS A 120 1.96 -10.83 -0.37
CA CYS A 120 2.23 -9.69 -1.25
C CYS A 120 3.34 -8.79 -0.70
N LEU A 121 3.39 -8.58 0.62
CA LEU A 121 4.39 -7.74 1.26
C LEU A 121 5.75 -8.44 1.40
N ILE A 122 5.78 -9.66 1.98
CA ILE A 122 7.02 -10.31 2.43
C ILE A 122 7.60 -11.25 1.37
N ARG A 123 6.75 -11.82 0.53
CA ARG A 123 7.10 -12.81 -0.50
C ARG A 123 6.57 -12.40 -1.88
N PRO A 124 7.01 -11.24 -2.41
CA PRO A 124 6.57 -10.79 -3.72
C PRO A 124 7.00 -11.79 -4.80
N HIS A 125 6.29 -11.79 -5.92
CA HIS A 125 6.67 -12.61 -7.08
C HIS A 125 7.87 -11.97 -7.77
N LEU A 126 9.02 -12.65 -7.70
CA LEU A 126 10.24 -12.27 -8.41
C LEU A 126 10.55 -13.30 -9.49
N VAL A 127 11.01 -12.81 -10.65
CA VAL A 127 11.53 -13.59 -11.76
C VAL A 127 13.02 -13.27 -11.88
N GLU A 128 13.87 -14.26 -11.74
CA GLU A 128 15.33 -14.08 -11.74
C GLU A 128 15.83 -12.97 -10.78
N GLY A 129 15.17 -12.87 -9.61
CA GLY A 129 15.52 -11.89 -8.59
C GLY A 129 15.00 -10.47 -8.84
N LYS A 130 14.18 -10.24 -9.88
CA LYS A 130 13.57 -8.96 -10.21
C LYS A 130 12.06 -9.05 -10.17
N PHE A 131 11.37 -7.94 -9.95
CA PHE A 131 9.93 -7.88 -10.15
C PHE A 131 9.58 -8.21 -11.60
N CYS A 132 8.43 -8.87 -11.84
CA CYS A 132 7.99 -9.22 -13.18
C CYS A 132 7.96 -7.96 -14.08
N GLU A 133 8.74 -7.96 -15.17
CA GLU A 133 8.95 -6.81 -16.05
C GLU A 133 7.64 -6.23 -16.59
N LYS A 134 6.71 -7.11 -16.97
CA LYS A 134 5.37 -6.71 -17.41
C LYS A 134 4.65 -5.84 -16.39
N TYR A 135 4.69 -6.23 -15.12
CA TYR A 135 4.01 -5.49 -14.05
C TYR A 135 4.79 -4.24 -13.63
N PHE A 136 6.10 -4.31 -13.65
CA PHE A 136 6.95 -3.15 -13.42
C PHE A 136 6.64 -2.03 -14.42
N THR A 137 6.68 -2.33 -15.72
CA THR A 137 6.41 -1.37 -16.79
C THR A 137 4.98 -0.82 -16.71
N LEU A 138 3.99 -1.69 -16.49
CA LEU A 138 2.60 -1.27 -16.35
C LEU A 138 2.41 -0.31 -15.17
N ARG A 139 2.93 -0.66 -13.98
CA ARG A 139 2.77 0.16 -12.77
C ARG A 139 3.53 1.47 -12.84
N LYS A 140 4.67 1.48 -13.51
CA LYS A 140 5.42 2.69 -13.78
C LYS A 140 4.61 3.65 -14.65
N GLN A 141 4.00 3.16 -15.72
CA GLN A 141 3.14 3.98 -16.58
C GLN A 141 1.90 4.48 -15.83
N GLU A 142 1.22 3.61 -15.08
CA GLU A 142 0.07 4.00 -14.26
C GLU A 142 0.43 5.09 -13.23
N LEU A 143 1.63 5.06 -12.64
CA LEU A 143 2.11 6.10 -11.73
C LEU A 143 2.32 7.43 -12.48
N ILE A 144 2.96 7.40 -13.64
CA ILE A 144 3.17 8.59 -14.48
C ILE A 144 1.81 9.20 -14.86
N ASP A 145 0.88 8.37 -15.33
CA ASP A 145 -0.47 8.81 -15.72
C ASP A 145 -1.22 9.41 -14.52
N ALA A 146 -1.09 8.82 -13.33
CA ALA A 146 -1.69 9.37 -12.10
C ALA A 146 -1.11 10.72 -11.71
N ILE A 147 0.21 10.91 -11.84
CA ILE A 147 0.87 12.18 -11.57
C ILE A 147 0.40 13.25 -12.58
N VAL A 148 0.35 12.91 -13.87
CA VAL A 148 -0.14 13.81 -14.91
C VAL A 148 -1.60 14.17 -14.68
N ALA A 149 -2.43 13.20 -14.28
CA ALA A 149 -3.85 13.41 -14.04
C ALA A 149 -4.17 14.29 -12.82
N THR A 150 -3.20 14.58 -11.93
CA THR A 150 -3.44 15.42 -10.74
C THR A 150 -3.94 16.82 -11.10
N VAL A 151 -3.55 17.37 -12.25
CA VAL A 151 -4.04 18.68 -12.71
C VAL A 151 -5.53 18.70 -13.06
N ASN A 152 -6.14 17.53 -13.29
CA ASN A 152 -7.56 17.39 -13.59
C ASN A 152 -8.43 17.58 -12.35
N ASP A 153 -7.93 17.23 -11.16
CA ASP A 153 -8.52 17.61 -9.88
C ASP A 153 -8.06 19.02 -9.50
N LYS A 154 -8.78 20.04 -9.99
CA LYS A 154 -8.42 21.45 -9.78
C LYS A 154 -8.26 21.82 -8.31
N ARG A 155 -9.10 21.26 -7.43
CA ARG A 155 -9.04 21.52 -5.99
C ARG A 155 -7.82 20.86 -5.35
N GLY A 156 -7.62 19.57 -5.60
CA GLY A 156 -6.45 18.83 -5.13
C GLY A 156 -5.15 19.43 -5.65
N TYR A 157 -5.11 19.80 -6.91
CA TYR A 157 -3.96 20.48 -7.53
C TYR A 157 -3.66 21.83 -6.88
N ALA A 158 -4.67 22.67 -6.65
CA ALA A 158 -4.49 23.95 -5.98
C ALA A 158 -3.94 23.78 -4.56
N LEU A 159 -4.45 22.79 -3.80
CA LEU A 159 -3.92 22.46 -2.47
C LEU A 159 -2.47 21.96 -2.54
N LEU A 160 -2.12 21.15 -3.53
CA LEU A 160 -0.75 20.68 -3.74
C LEU A 160 0.20 21.85 -4.05
N GLN A 161 -0.21 22.81 -4.91
CA GLN A 161 0.58 24.00 -5.20
C GLN A 161 0.71 24.92 -3.97
N ALA A 162 -0.37 25.11 -3.23
CA ALA A 162 -0.34 25.87 -1.97
C ALA A 162 0.64 25.27 -0.96
N LYS A 163 0.62 23.93 -0.78
CA LYS A 163 1.59 23.23 0.08
C LYS A 163 3.03 23.48 -0.34
N LYS A 164 3.33 23.42 -1.65
CA LYS A 164 4.68 23.68 -2.16
C LYS A 164 5.19 25.08 -1.81
N VAL A 165 4.32 26.09 -1.86
CA VAL A 165 4.67 27.47 -1.54
C VAL A 165 4.77 27.67 -0.02
N ILE A 166 3.80 27.16 0.75
CA ILE A 166 3.74 27.38 2.20
C ILE A 166 4.90 26.67 2.92
N PHE A 167 5.28 25.48 2.45
CA PHE A 167 6.31 24.64 3.07
C PHE A 167 7.58 24.57 2.20
N GLU A 168 7.88 25.63 1.45
CA GLU A 168 9.07 25.68 0.60
C GLU A 168 10.34 25.38 1.41
N GLY A 169 11.12 24.40 0.97
CA GLY A 169 12.30 23.92 1.66
C GLY A 169 12.06 22.92 2.80
N GLU A 170 10.82 22.60 3.12
CA GLU A 170 10.46 21.61 4.13
C GLU A 170 9.99 20.28 3.51
N PRO A 171 10.13 19.14 4.20
CA PRO A 171 9.65 17.84 3.72
C PRO A 171 8.16 17.86 3.37
N ALA A 172 7.35 18.62 4.11
CA ALA A 172 5.91 18.73 3.88
C ALA A 172 5.54 19.28 2.47
N ALA A 173 6.45 19.97 1.77
CA ALA A 173 6.25 20.42 0.40
C ALA A 173 6.29 19.27 -0.63
N VAL A 174 6.88 18.14 -0.27
CA VAL A 174 7.08 17.00 -1.17
C VAL A 174 5.76 16.29 -1.46
N SER A 175 5.57 15.90 -2.73
CA SER A 175 4.44 15.07 -3.15
C SER A 175 4.60 13.63 -2.66
N ALA A 176 3.53 13.03 -2.13
CA ALA A 176 3.55 11.63 -1.71
C ALA A 176 3.82 10.64 -2.86
N ILE A 177 3.54 11.03 -4.10
CA ILE A 177 3.71 10.17 -5.30
C ILE A 177 4.85 10.64 -6.20
N GLY A 178 5.56 11.70 -5.83
CA GLY A 178 6.69 12.25 -6.58
C GLY A 178 6.30 13.08 -7.79
N THR A 179 7.21 13.12 -8.77
CA THR A 179 7.09 13.85 -10.05
C THR A 179 7.22 12.88 -11.23
N VAL A 180 6.79 13.31 -12.43
CA VAL A 180 6.94 12.51 -13.67
C VAL A 180 8.40 12.17 -13.92
N GLU A 181 9.29 13.12 -13.80
CA GLU A 181 10.74 12.92 -14.01
C GLU A 181 11.30 11.83 -13.07
N LEU A 182 10.93 11.86 -11.79
CA LEU A 182 11.35 10.84 -10.84
C LEU A 182 10.75 9.46 -11.17
N ALA A 183 9.47 9.43 -11.57
CA ALA A 183 8.80 8.19 -11.93
C ALA A 183 9.43 7.53 -13.17
N GLU A 184 9.78 8.31 -14.19
CA GLU A 184 10.46 7.85 -15.42
C GLU A 184 11.83 7.22 -15.12
N ASN A 185 12.52 7.70 -14.11
CA ASN A 185 13.87 7.24 -13.74
C ASN A 185 13.88 6.07 -12.73
N ILE A 186 12.73 5.60 -12.22
CA ILE A 186 12.68 4.44 -11.32
C ILE A 186 13.18 3.18 -12.02
N THR A 187 14.10 2.48 -11.37
CA THR A 187 14.65 1.20 -11.83
C THR A 187 14.12 0.02 -11.02
N GLN A 188 14.29 -1.19 -11.53
CA GLN A 188 14.04 -2.45 -10.80
C GLN A 188 14.84 -2.53 -9.50
N GLU A 189 16.09 -2.08 -9.54
CA GLU A 189 17.00 -2.09 -8.39
C GLU A 189 16.55 -1.12 -7.30
N ASP A 190 15.98 0.04 -7.67
CA ASP A 190 15.40 0.98 -6.71
C ASP A 190 14.25 0.35 -5.95
N LEU A 191 13.35 -0.35 -6.64
CA LEU A 191 12.23 -1.04 -5.99
C LEU A 191 12.72 -2.16 -5.05
N LEU A 192 13.67 -2.99 -5.48
CA LEU A 192 14.22 -4.07 -4.66
C LEU A 192 14.93 -3.53 -3.42
N ARG A 193 15.77 -2.51 -3.59
CA ARG A 193 16.47 -1.86 -2.48
C ARG A 193 15.49 -1.25 -1.49
N GLN A 194 14.45 -0.56 -1.98
CA GLN A 194 13.47 0.07 -1.14
C GLN A 194 12.57 -0.94 -0.42
N HIS A 195 12.17 -2.02 -1.08
CA HIS A 195 11.43 -3.12 -0.46
C HIS A 195 12.20 -3.72 0.72
N LYS A 196 13.49 -4.04 0.50
CA LYS A 196 14.38 -4.54 1.55
C LYS A 196 14.49 -3.55 2.71
N LYS A 197 14.72 -2.26 2.42
CA LYS A 197 14.82 -1.19 3.43
C LYS A 197 13.56 -1.07 4.28
N LEU A 198 12.37 -1.13 3.68
CA LEU A 198 11.10 -1.07 4.41
C LEU A 198 10.94 -2.26 5.37
N LEU A 199 11.28 -3.48 4.94
CA LEU A 199 11.20 -4.67 5.79
C LEU A 199 12.25 -4.67 6.91
N GLU A 200 13.43 -4.12 6.69
CA GLU A 200 14.50 -4.02 7.70
C GLU A 200 14.28 -2.87 8.69
N SER A 201 13.43 -1.90 8.35
CA SER A 201 13.10 -0.76 9.23
C SER A 201 11.98 -1.05 10.23
N ALA A 202 11.33 -2.21 10.08
CA ALA A 202 10.22 -2.64 10.90
C ALA A 202 10.65 -3.46 12.12
#